data_61b8ceeae13b88d3a143551ee7754674
#
_entry.id   61b8ceeae13b88d3a143551ee7754674
#
_cell.length_a   1.000
_cell.length_b   1.000
_cell.length_c   1.000
_cell.angle_alpha   90.00
_cell.angle_beta   90.00
_cell.angle_gamma   90.00
#
_symmetry.space_group_name_H-M   'P 1'
#
loop_
_entity.id
_entity.type
_entity.pdbx_description
1 polymer ?
#
loop_
_entity_poly.entity_id
_entity_poly.type
_entity_poly.pdbx_seq_one_letter_code
_entity_poly.pdbx_strand_id
1 'polypeptide(L)'
;MVLRNSLLKLAALALGAALAFTSANAGKLEDIKAKGTLVVGVKNDVPHYALLDQKTGEIKGFEVDVAKKLAKEILGDENKIKLVAVNAKTRGPLLDNGTLDVVIATFTITPERKKIYNFSQPYYQDAIGLLVLKEKGYKSLADMKGAKIGVAQAATTKRVIGEAAKKAGVSVSFSEFPDYPSIKAALDAKRVDVFSVDKSILLGYVDEKSEILPDSFEPQDYGIVSKKDDAEFAAFIDKFVGQNKAQIDNLAEKWGL
;
A
#
# COMPACT_ATOMS: atom_id res chain seq x y z
N MET A 1 -34.40 38.89 -70.35
CA MET A 1 -34.32 37.42 -70.34
C MET A 1 -33.02 37.00 -69.64
N VAL A 2 -32.97 37.26 -68.35
CA VAL A 2 -31.91 36.77 -67.42
C VAL A 2 -32.51 36.88 -66.03
N LEU A 3 -33.01 35.78 -65.47
CA LEU A 3 -33.40 35.66 -64.05
C LEU A 3 -33.89 34.24 -63.79
N ARG A 4 -32.94 33.30 -63.70
CA ARG A 4 -33.25 31.95 -63.19
C ARG A 4 -31.96 31.19 -63.02
N ASN A 5 -31.17 31.45 -62.01
CA ASN A 5 -30.14 30.52 -61.50
C ASN A 5 -29.48 31.09 -60.21
N SER A 6 -30.26 31.40 -59.17
CA SER A 6 -29.70 31.85 -57.88
C SER A 6 -30.37 31.25 -56.68
N LEU A 7 -30.97 30.07 -56.80
CA LEU A 7 -31.69 29.42 -55.65
C LEU A 7 -31.27 27.99 -55.37
N LEU A 8 -30.09 27.56 -55.81
CA LEU A 8 -29.60 26.17 -55.58
C LEU A 8 -28.21 26.07 -54.93
N LYS A 9 -27.75 27.08 -54.20
CA LYS A 9 -26.44 27.04 -53.53
C LYS A 9 -26.51 27.35 -52.01
N LEU A 10 -27.64 27.18 -51.35
CA LEU A 10 -27.79 27.49 -49.91
C LEU A 10 -28.34 26.33 -49.07
N ALA A 11 -28.14 25.08 -49.49
CA ALA A 11 -28.60 23.90 -48.75
C ALA A 11 -27.52 22.85 -48.49
N ALA A 12 -26.24 23.23 -48.46
CA ALA A 12 -25.12 22.27 -48.21
C ALA A 12 -24.12 22.72 -47.14
N LEU A 13 -24.56 23.53 -46.16
CA LEU A 13 -23.66 24.01 -45.08
C LEU A 13 -24.30 23.91 -43.67
N ALA A 14 -25.07 22.89 -43.39
CA ALA A 14 -25.70 22.72 -42.08
C ALA A 14 -25.73 21.27 -41.57
N LEU A 15 -24.74 20.46 -41.91
CA LEU A 15 -24.63 19.10 -41.35
C LEU A 15 -23.16 18.71 -41.02
N GLY A 16 -22.42 19.65 -40.44
CA GLY A 16 -20.99 19.46 -40.09
C GLY A 16 -20.64 19.96 -38.70
N ALA A 17 -21.53 19.91 -37.73
CA ALA A 17 -21.19 20.37 -36.40
C ALA A 17 -22.07 19.65 -35.37
N ALA A 18 -21.65 18.49 -34.90
CA ALA A 18 -21.98 17.93 -33.56
C ALA A 18 -21.40 16.51 -33.40
N LEU A 19 -20.13 16.34 -33.66
CA LEU A 19 -19.36 15.30 -32.97
C LEU A 19 -18.36 16.03 -32.06
N ALA A 20 -18.88 16.82 -31.14
CA ALA A 20 -18.18 17.09 -29.91
C ALA A 20 -18.10 15.75 -29.19
N PHE A 21 -17.00 15.01 -29.43
CA PHE A 21 -16.58 13.98 -28.52
C PHE A 21 -16.42 14.68 -27.16
N THR A 22 -17.44 14.59 -26.32
CA THR A 22 -17.23 14.67 -24.90
C THR A 22 -16.27 13.53 -24.60
N SER A 23 -14.98 13.85 -24.51
CA SER A 23 -14.05 13.04 -23.77
C SER A 23 -14.54 13.06 -22.33
N ALA A 24 -15.57 12.27 -22.04
CA ALA A 24 -15.79 11.83 -20.68
C ALA A 24 -14.43 11.28 -20.27
N ASN A 25 -13.81 11.86 -19.24
CA ASN A 25 -12.65 11.24 -18.64
C ASN A 25 -13.07 9.80 -18.34
N ALA A 26 -12.59 8.87 -19.16
CA ALA A 26 -12.76 7.46 -18.89
C ALA A 26 -12.16 7.27 -17.50
N GLY A 27 -12.95 6.76 -16.53
CA GLY A 27 -12.47 6.57 -15.17
C GLY A 27 -11.25 5.62 -15.17
N LYS A 28 -10.49 5.61 -14.10
CA LYS A 28 -9.28 4.78 -13.97
C LYS A 28 -9.53 3.30 -14.33
N LEU A 29 -10.72 2.79 -14.00
CA LEU A 29 -11.10 1.42 -14.31
C LEU A 29 -11.11 1.15 -15.83
N GLU A 30 -11.68 2.05 -16.61
CA GLU A 30 -11.71 1.94 -18.08
C GLU A 30 -10.32 2.14 -18.69
N ASP A 31 -9.49 3.03 -18.13
CA ASP A 31 -8.10 3.19 -18.53
C ASP A 31 -7.29 1.90 -18.32
N ILE A 32 -7.47 1.22 -17.19
CA ILE A 32 -6.81 -0.06 -16.90
C ILE A 32 -7.27 -1.14 -17.88
N LYS A 33 -8.58 -1.22 -18.17
CA LYS A 33 -9.12 -2.17 -19.16
C LYS A 33 -8.57 -1.91 -20.56
N ALA A 34 -8.53 -0.65 -21.00
CA ALA A 34 -7.98 -0.25 -22.30
C ALA A 34 -6.48 -0.55 -22.40
N LYS A 35 -5.72 -0.32 -21.33
CA LYS A 35 -4.29 -0.63 -21.24
C LYS A 35 -4.01 -2.14 -21.15
N GLY A 36 -4.98 -2.93 -20.66
CA GLY A 36 -4.87 -4.38 -20.50
C GLY A 36 -3.90 -4.83 -19.41
N THR A 37 -3.54 -3.95 -18.48
CA THR A 37 -2.58 -4.24 -17.40
C THR A 37 -2.88 -3.40 -16.18
N LEU A 38 -2.91 -4.02 -14.99
CA LEU A 38 -3.00 -3.35 -13.70
C LEU A 38 -1.59 -3.12 -13.14
N VAL A 39 -1.22 -1.88 -12.84
CA VAL A 39 0.08 -1.54 -12.23
C VAL A 39 -0.09 -1.35 -10.72
N VAL A 40 0.52 -2.25 -9.95
CA VAL A 40 0.36 -2.31 -8.49
C VAL A 40 1.67 -2.02 -7.77
N GLY A 41 1.63 -1.05 -6.85
CA GLY A 41 2.70 -0.84 -5.88
C GLY A 41 2.62 -1.87 -4.76
N VAL A 42 3.65 -2.69 -4.63
CA VAL A 42 3.78 -3.71 -3.58
C VAL A 42 5.11 -3.56 -2.85
N LYS A 43 5.21 -4.06 -1.63
CA LYS A 43 6.50 -4.18 -0.96
C LYS A 43 7.37 -5.20 -1.70
N ASN A 44 8.67 -5.21 -1.40
CA ASN A 44 9.60 -6.22 -1.91
C ASN A 44 10.55 -6.74 -0.83
N ASP A 45 10.37 -6.26 0.38
CA ASP A 45 11.20 -6.49 1.55
C ASP A 45 10.43 -7.08 2.75
N VAL A 46 9.16 -7.48 2.56
CA VAL A 46 8.31 -7.95 3.65
C VAL A 46 7.99 -9.43 3.46
N PRO A 47 8.65 -10.34 4.23
CA PRO A 47 8.29 -11.75 4.25
C PRO A 47 6.80 -11.95 4.50
N HIS A 48 6.22 -13.00 3.95
CA HIS A 48 4.78 -13.33 3.94
C HIS A 48 3.90 -12.37 3.11
N TYR A 49 4.16 -11.07 3.10
CA TYR A 49 3.34 -10.07 2.37
C TYR A 49 3.75 -9.88 0.91
N ALA A 50 4.97 -9.44 0.70
CA ALA A 50 5.57 -9.27 -0.63
C ALA A 50 7.10 -9.22 -0.49
N LEU A 51 7.76 -10.30 -0.88
CA LEU A 51 9.20 -10.48 -0.79
C LEU A 51 9.79 -10.77 -2.17
N LEU A 52 10.87 -10.07 -2.50
CA LEU A 52 11.65 -10.31 -3.71
C LEU A 52 12.50 -11.57 -3.52
N ASP A 53 12.27 -12.57 -4.36
CA ASP A 53 13.15 -13.69 -4.52
C ASP A 53 14.39 -13.24 -5.31
N GLN A 54 15.54 -13.19 -4.65
CA GLN A 54 16.79 -12.72 -5.25
C GLN A 54 17.32 -13.63 -6.38
N LYS A 55 16.86 -14.88 -6.43
CA LYS A 55 17.31 -15.85 -7.46
C LYS A 55 16.48 -15.74 -8.73
N THR A 56 15.17 -15.54 -8.58
CA THR A 56 14.22 -15.50 -9.71
C THR A 56 13.88 -14.09 -10.14
N GLY A 57 14.10 -13.08 -9.29
CA GLY A 57 13.64 -11.71 -9.50
C GLY A 57 12.14 -11.52 -9.32
N GLU A 58 11.40 -12.54 -8.87
CA GLU A 58 9.95 -12.48 -8.68
C GLU A 58 9.60 -11.97 -7.28
N ILE A 59 8.58 -11.13 -7.19
CA ILE A 59 7.98 -10.75 -5.91
C ILE A 59 6.80 -11.68 -5.63
N LYS A 60 6.79 -12.30 -4.45
CA LYS A 60 5.76 -13.26 -4.01
C LYS A 60 5.28 -12.94 -2.61
N GLY A 61 4.01 -13.24 -2.32
CA GLY A 61 3.43 -13.07 -1.00
C GLY A 61 1.92 -12.82 -1.03
N PHE A 62 1.36 -12.66 0.15
CA PHE A 62 -0.07 -12.44 0.36
C PHE A 62 -0.61 -11.26 -0.45
N GLU A 63 0.04 -10.09 -0.36
CA GLU A 63 -0.39 -8.88 -1.07
C GLU A 63 -0.25 -9.00 -2.59
N VAL A 64 0.71 -9.81 -3.07
CA VAL A 64 0.84 -10.12 -4.49
C VAL A 64 -0.33 -11.01 -4.95
N ASP A 65 -0.74 -12.00 -4.15
CA ASP A 65 -1.88 -12.85 -4.47
C ASP A 65 -3.19 -12.03 -4.46
N VAL A 66 -3.35 -11.08 -3.53
CA VAL A 66 -4.48 -10.13 -3.51
C VAL A 66 -4.47 -9.26 -4.77
N ALA A 67 -3.30 -8.75 -5.18
CA ALA A 67 -3.14 -7.94 -6.38
C ALA A 67 -3.48 -8.73 -7.66
N LYS A 68 -3.05 -9.98 -7.77
CA LYS A 68 -3.42 -10.89 -8.87
C LYS A 68 -4.92 -11.13 -8.94
N LYS A 69 -5.56 -11.33 -7.78
CA LYS A 69 -7.00 -11.50 -7.70
C LYS A 69 -7.75 -10.25 -8.16
N LEU A 70 -7.26 -9.06 -7.80
CA LEU A 70 -7.82 -7.79 -8.29
C LEU A 70 -7.66 -7.66 -9.81
N ALA A 71 -6.48 -8.00 -10.37
CA ALA A 71 -6.26 -7.99 -11.81
C ALA A 71 -7.21 -8.96 -12.54
N LYS A 72 -7.45 -10.15 -11.98
CA LYS A 72 -8.42 -11.11 -12.52
C LYS A 72 -9.85 -10.55 -12.54
N GLU A 73 -10.26 -9.84 -11.48
CA GLU A 73 -11.58 -9.21 -11.40
C GLU A 73 -11.77 -8.11 -12.45
N ILE A 74 -10.72 -7.29 -12.69
CA ILE A 74 -10.78 -6.18 -13.65
C ILE A 74 -10.61 -6.63 -15.10
N LEU A 75 -9.66 -7.55 -15.36
CA LEU A 75 -9.13 -7.87 -16.68
C LEU A 75 -9.38 -9.32 -17.13
N GLY A 76 -10.02 -10.12 -16.28
CA GLY A 76 -10.30 -11.55 -16.55
C GLY A 76 -9.07 -12.48 -16.44
N ASP A 77 -7.87 -11.94 -16.16
CA ASP A 77 -6.62 -12.70 -16.10
C ASP A 77 -5.72 -12.15 -15.00
N GLU A 78 -5.32 -12.99 -14.06
CA GLU A 78 -4.47 -12.65 -12.92
C GLU A 78 -3.02 -12.30 -13.31
N ASN A 79 -2.59 -12.67 -14.52
CA ASN A 79 -1.26 -12.39 -15.03
C ASN A 79 -1.17 -11.01 -15.72
N LYS A 80 -2.29 -10.34 -15.96
CA LYS A 80 -2.34 -8.98 -16.50
C LYS A 80 -2.00 -7.93 -15.44
N ILE A 81 -0.85 -8.09 -14.81
CA ILE A 81 -0.38 -7.30 -13.69
C ILE A 81 1.08 -6.90 -13.87
N LYS A 82 1.41 -5.68 -13.48
CA LYS A 82 2.80 -5.21 -13.34
C LYS A 82 3.03 -4.80 -11.90
N LEU A 83 3.93 -5.49 -11.22
CA LEU A 83 4.33 -5.15 -9.86
C LEU A 83 5.45 -4.10 -9.88
N VAL A 84 5.32 -3.09 -9.04
CA VAL A 84 6.33 -2.05 -8.82
C VAL A 84 6.70 -2.04 -7.35
N ALA A 85 7.98 -2.26 -7.05
CA ALA A 85 8.47 -2.25 -5.69
C ALA A 85 8.37 -0.85 -5.06
N VAL A 86 7.78 -0.79 -3.87
CA VAL A 86 7.62 0.45 -3.10
C VAL A 86 8.00 0.23 -1.63
N ASN A 87 8.34 1.32 -0.97
CA ASN A 87 8.45 1.38 0.49
C ASN A 87 7.39 2.34 1.07
N ALA A 88 7.38 2.51 2.40
CA ALA A 88 6.37 3.35 3.04
C ALA A 88 6.45 4.84 2.62
N LYS A 89 7.65 5.33 2.23
CA LYS A 89 7.88 6.69 1.78
C LYS A 89 7.49 6.92 0.31
N THR A 90 7.70 5.91 -0.56
CA THR A 90 7.56 6.07 -2.02
C THR A 90 6.19 5.70 -2.56
N ARG A 91 5.42 4.84 -1.88
CA ARG A 91 4.13 4.31 -2.36
C ARG A 91 3.09 5.40 -2.65
N GLY A 92 3.00 6.44 -1.81
CA GLY A 92 2.09 7.57 -2.02
C GLY A 92 2.49 8.41 -3.24
N PRO A 93 3.70 9.00 -3.28
CA PRO A 93 4.17 9.80 -4.42
C PRO A 93 4.11 9.08 -5.77
N LEU A 94 4.37 7.76 -5.83
CA LEU A 94 4.26 6.98 -7.08
C LEU A 94 2.79 6.75 -7.50
N LEU A 95 1.86 6.70 -6.56
CA LEU A 95 0.43 6.70 -6.86
C LEU A 95 0.00 8.08 -7.36
N ASP A 96 0.41 9.16 -6.69
CA ASP A 96 0.03 10.54 -7.01
C ASP A 96 0.46 10.94 -8.43
N ASN A 97 1.67 10.57 -8.85
CA ASN A 97 2.18 10.88 -10.18
C ASN A 97 1.66 9.94 -11.29
N GLY A 98 0.82 8.96 -10.97
CA GLY A 98 0.23 8.03 -11.93
C GLY A 98 1.12 6.88 -12.38
N THR A 99 2.29 6.68 -11.75
CA THR A 99 3.14 5.49 -12.00
C THR A 99 2.41 4.21 -11.59
N LEU A 100 1.59 4.28 -10.55
CA LEU A 100 0.78 3.17 -10.02
C LEU A 100 -0.70 3.43 -10.28
N ASP A 101 -1.45 2.37 -10.52
CA ASP A 101 -2.91 2.40 -10.55
C ASP A 101 -3.47 2.23 -9.14
N VAL A 102 -2.87 1.35 -8.34
CA VAL A 102 -3.21 1.07 -6.94
C VAL A 102 -1.97 0.76 -6.11
N VAL A 103 -2.12 0.82 -4.78
CA VAL A 103 -1.10 0.37 -3.82
C VAL A 103 -1.70 -0.71 -2.92
N ILE A 104 -1.02 -1.84 -2.82
CA ILE A 104 -1.31 -2.94 -1.88
C ILE A 104 0.02 -3.26 -1.19
N ALA A 105 0.32 -2.54 -0.10
CA ALA A 105 1.67 -2.50 0.47
C ALA A 105 1.66 -2.13 1.95
N THR A 106 0.98 -2.93 2.79
CA THR A 106 0.82 -2.71 4.24
C THR A 106 0.47 -1.25 4.57
N PHE A 107 -0.49 -0.68 3.82
CA PHE A 107 -0.80 0.75 3.91
C PHE A 107 -1.92 0.98 4.93
N THR A 108 -1.53 1.33 6.16
CA THR A 108 -2.44 1.59 7.26
C THR A 108 -3.41 2.71 6.93
N ILE A 109 -4.69 2.44 7.11
CA ILE A 109 -5.79 3.39 7.02
C ILE A 109 -5.68 4.36 8.20
N THR A 110 -5.55 5.67 7.95
CA THR A 110 -5.64 6.70 8.98
C THR A 110 -6.53 7.86 8.52
N PRO A 111 -7.11 8.65 9.46
CA PRO A 111 -7.91 9.82 9.10
C PRO A 111 -7.15 10.81 8.21
N GLU A 112 -5.85 11.03 8.47
CA GLU A 112 -5.01 11.95 7.69
C GLU A 112 -4.83 11.43 6.26
N ARG A 113 -4.54 10.13 6.11
CA ARG A 113 -4.35 9.49 4.80
C ARG A 113 -5.65 9.45 3.99
N LYS A 114 -6.80 9.26 4.65
CA LYS A 114 -8.13 9.33 3.99
C LYS A 114 -8.46 10.69 3.40
N LYS A 115 -7.82 11.77 3.85
CA LYS A 115 -7.99 13.11 3.25
C LYS A 115 -7.37 13.21 1.86
N ILE A 116 -6.32 12.46 1.59
CA ILE A 116 -5.50 12.52 0.37
C ILE A 116 -5.63 11.29 -0.53
N TYR A 117 -6.06 10.15 -0.01
CA TYR A 117 -6.25 8.91 -0.75
C TYR A 117 -7.63 8.32 -0.51
N ASN A 118 -8.08 7.49 -1.44
CA ASN A 118 -9.17 6.55 -1.21
C ASN A 118 -8.59 5.24 -0.67
N PHE A 119 -9.25 4.68 0.32
CA PHE A 119 -8.93 3.38 0.89
C PHE A 119 -10.13 2.46 0.76
N SER A 120 -9.88 1.19 0.45
CA SER A 120 -10.87 0.16 0.65
C SER A 120 -11.16 -0.05 2.15
N GLN A 121 -12.19 -0.82 2.46
CA GLN A 121 -12.29 -1.46 3.75
C GLN A 121 -11.04 -2.31 4.02
N PRO A 122 -10.72 -2.65 5.29
CA PRO A 122 -9.52 -3.39 5.61
C PRO A 122 -9.47 -4.77 4.97
N TYR A 123 -8.37 -5.08 4.26
CA TYR A 123 -8.12 -6.44 3.80
C TYR A 123 -7.35 -7.27 4.82
N TYR A 124 -6.63 -6.63 5.74
CA TYR A 124 -5.90 -7.26 6.84
C TYR A 124 -5.78 -6.30 8.03
N GLN A 125 -5.62 -6.84 9.25
CA GLN A 125 -5.39 -6.05 10.47
C GLN A 125 -4.20 -6.61 11.22
N ASP A 126 -3.32 -5.74 11.69
CA ASP A 126 -2.16 -6.05 12.52
C ASP A 126 -2.07 -5.09 13.71
N ALA A 127 -0.99 -5.12 14.47
CA ALA A 127 -0.66 -4.16 15.51
C ALA A 127 0.86 -3.93 15.55
N ILE A 128 1.28 -2.71 15.87
CA ILE A 128 2.71 -2.39 15.99
C ILE A 128 3.32 -3.15 17.16
N GLY A 129 4.52 -3.69 16.95
CA GLY A 129 5.33 -4.42 17.92
C GLY A 129 6.75 -3.89 18.06
N LEU A 130 7.52 -4.57 18.87
CA LEU A 130 8.90 -4.25 19.21
C LEU A 130 9.76 -5.52 19.07
N LEU A 131 10.75 -5.49 18.18
CA LEU A 131 11.80 -6.51 18.06
C LEU A 131 13.05 -5.99 18.74
N VAL A 132 13.60 -6.78 19.65
CA VAL A 132 14.80 -6.43 20.45
C VAL A 132 15.80 -7.55 20.43
N LEU A 133 17.08 -7.24 20.67
CA LEU A 133 18.07 -8.28 20.96
C LEU A 133 17.85 -8.84 22.36
N LYS A 134 17.79 -10.16 22.50
CA LYS A 134 17.57 -10.86 23.79
C LYS A 134 18.55 -10.43 24.89
N GLU A 135 19.79 -10.11 24.53
CA GLU A 135 20.82 -9.64 25.47
C GLU A 135 20.47 -8.32 26.15
N LYS A 136 19.56 -7.51 25.59
CA LYS A 136 19.10 -6.25 26.19
C LYS A 136 18.20 -6.48 27.40
N GLY A 137 17.55 -7.63 27.48
CA GLY A 137 16.68 -8.01 28.60
C GLY A 137 15.40 -7.19 28.74
N TYR A 138 15.04 -6.37 27.73
CA TYR A 138 13.76 -5.64 27.73
C TYR A 138 12.58 -6.61 27.75
N LYS A 139 11.55 -6.29 28.51
CA LYS A 139 10.31 -7.07 28.57
C LYS A 139 9.10 -6.29 28.04
N SER A 140 9.22 -4.97 28.03
CA SER A 140 8.16 -4.07 27.56
C SER A 140 8.74 -2.72 27.15
N LEU A 141 7.91 -1.86 26.57
CA LEU A 141 8.26 -0.47 26.26
C LEU A 141 8.68 0.30 27.54
N ALA A 142 8.14 -0.07 28.71
CA ALA A 142 8.45 0.61 29.98
C ALA A 142 9.94 0.47 30.38
N ASP A 143 10.61 -0.58 29.94
CA ASP A 143 12.03 -0.82 30.23
C ASP A 143 12.99 -0.02 29.36
N MET A 144 12.47 0.68 28.32
CA MET A 144 13.26 1.27 27.24
C MET A 144 13.67 2.73 27.48
N LYS A 145 13.94 3.11 28.71
CA LYS A 145 14.39 4.47 29.04
C LYS A 145 15.70 4.81 28.31
N GLY A 146 15.66 5.83 27.47
CA GLY A 146 16.81 6.28 26.67
C GLY A 146 17.08 5.44 25.42
N ALA A 147 16.27 4.41 25.13
CA ALA A 147 16.45 3.56 23.98
C ALA A 147 16.28 4.33 22.65
N LYS A 148 17.04 3.88 21.65
CA LYS A 148 16.91 4.33 20.27
C LYS A 148 16.12 3.32 19.47
N ILE A 149 14.99 3.76 18.90
CA ILE A 149 14.06 2.92 18.15
C ILE A 149 14.21 3.17 16.65
N GLY A 150 14.50 2.12 15.89
CA GLY A 150 14.53 2.13 14.43
C GLY A 150 13.12 1.96 13.88
N VAL A 151 12.71 2.86 12.98
CA VAL A 151 11.40 2.88 12.34
C VAL A 151 11.53 3.21 10.84
N ALA A 152 10.55 2.80 10.04
CA ALA A 152 10.52 3.17 8.63
C ALA A 152 10.03 4.61 8.43
N GLN A 153 10.64 5.32 7.47
CA GLN A 153 10.22 6.67 7.06
C GLN A 153 8.76 6.65 6.57
N ALA A 154 7.98 7.67 6.94
CA ALA A 154 6.57 7.85 6.57
C ALA A 154 5.61 6.72 7.02
N ALA A 155 6.06 5.81 7.91
CA ALA A 155 5.20 4.86 8.60
C ALA A 155 4.47 5.51 9.79
N THR A 156 3.42 4.85 10.31
CA THR A 156 2.68 5.28 11.50
C THR A 156 3.47 5.06 12.79
N THR A 157 4.42 4.15 12.76
CA THR A 157 5.13 3.59 13.91
C THR A 157 5.76 4.66 14.82
N LYS A 158 6.46 5.66 14.23
CA LYS A 158 7.11 6.73 15.02
C LYS A 158 6.11 7.49 15.88
N ARG A 159 4.94 7.84 15.32
CA ARG A 159 3.87 8.51 16.06
C ARG A 159 3.33 7.62 17.17
N VAL A 160 2.93 6.40 16.81
CA VAL A 160 2.28 5.46 17.73
C VAL A 160 3.18 5.12 18.92
N ILE A 161 4.42 4.73 18.67
CA ILE A 161 5.38 4.40 19.74
C ILE A 161 5.76 5.64 20.56
N GLY A 162 5.88 6.81 19.92
CA GLY A 162 6.15 8.06 20.62
C GLY A 162 5.03 8.44 21.60
N GLU A 163 3.77 8.27 21.19
CA GLU A 163 2.61 8.49 22.05
C GLU A 163 2.54 7.45 23.17
N ALA A 164 2.81 6.18 22.88
CA ALA A 164 2.84 5.12 23.88
C ALA A 164 3.95 5.35 24.92
N ALA A 165 5.16 5.71 24.47
CA ALA A 165 6.29 6.01 25.35
C ALA A 165 5.97 7.21 26.27
N LYS A 166 5.36 8.27 25.71
CA LYS A 166 4.91 9.42 26.51
C LYS A 166 3.89 9.03 27.57
N LYS A 167 2.91 8.19 27.24
CA LYS A 167 1.92 7.67 28.19
C LYS A 167 2.56 6.82 29.30
N ALA A 168 3.59 6.05 28.95
CA ALA A 168 4.34 5.23 29.90
C ALA A 168 5.38 6.02 30.72
N GLY A 169 5.56 7.32 30.46
CA GLY A 169 6.58 8.14 31.13
C GLY A 169 8.02 7.78 30.74
N VAL A 170 8.21 7.15 29.57
CA VAL A 170 9.49 6.67 29.08
C VAL A 170 10.01 7.58 27.96
N SER A 171 11.26 8.05 28.09
CA SER A 171 11.92 8.80 27.03
C SER A 171 12.59 7.85 26.05
N VAL A 172 12.29 8.01 24.76
CA VAL A 172 12.92 7.26 23.66
C VAL A 172 13.35 8.22 22.55
N SER A 173 14.27 7.78 21.73
CA SER A 173 14.67 8.48 20.50
C SER A 173 14.40 7.62 19.27
N PHE A 174 14.30 8.24 18.09
CA PHE A 174 13.98 7.52 16.85
C PHE A 174 15.08 7.71 15.81
N SER A 175 15.40 6.62 15.10
CA SER A 175 16.16 6.66 13.85
C SER A 175 15.26 6.17 12.72
N GLU A 176 15.18 6.94 11.64
CA GLU A 176 14.31 6.64 10.50
C GLU A 176 15.11 6.06 9.33
N PHE A 177 14.64 4.95 8.77
CA PHE A 177 15.28 4.20 7.71
C PHE A 177 14.37 4.09 6.47
N PRO A 178 14.95 3.90 5.27
CA PRO A 178 14.15 3.80 4.04
C PRO A 178 13.38 2.47 3.94
N ASP A 179 13.91 1.40 4.51
CA ASP A 179 13.39 0.02 4.38
C ASP A 179 13.62 -0.79 5.66
N TYR A 180 12.96 -1.93 5.76
CA TYR A 180 13.03 -2.80 6.94
C TYR A 180 14.36 -3.55 7.07
N PRO A 181 14.99 -4.07 5.99
CA PRO A 181 16.32 -4.67 6.08
C PRO A 181 17.35 -3.72 6.70
N SER A 182 17.32 -2.44 6.37
CA SER A 182 18.20 -1.43 6.96
C SER A 182 17.98 -1.25 8.46
N ILE A 183 16.72 -1.35 8.94
CA ILE A 183 16.42 -1.30 10.38
C ILE A 183 16.96 -2.54 11.08
N LYS A 184 16.74 -3.74 10.50
CA LYS A 184 17.26 -4.99 11.07
C LYS A 184 18.78 -4.97 11.14
N ALA A 185 19.46 -4.53 10.09
CA ALA A 185 20.91 -4.39 10.08
C ALA A 185 21.41 -3.38 11.14
N ALA A 186 20.67 -2.30 11.37
CA ALA A 186 20.99 -1.34 12.42
C ALA A 186 20.79 -1.93 13.82
N LEU A 187 19.76 -2.77 14.03
CA LEU A 187 19.52 -3.50 15.28
C LEU A 187 20.67 -4.50 15.54
N ASP A 188 21.03 -5.30 14.55
CA ASP A 188 22.11 -6.30 14.66
C ASP A 188 23.47 -5.65 14.93
N ALA A 189 23.71 -4.48 14.35
CA ALA A 189 24.91 -3.68 14.59
C ALA A 189 24.83 -2.83 15.87
N LYS A 190 23.74 -2.95 16.68
CA LYS A 190 23.50 -2.20 17.92
C LYS A 190 23.51 -0.68 17.74
N ARG A 191 23.19 -0.20 16.53
CA ARG A 191 23.02 1.24 16.21
C ARG A 191 21.66 1.77 16.65
N VAL A 192 20.69 0.86 16.75
CA VAL A 192 19.38 1.04 17.41
C VAL A 192 19.18 -0.08 18.42
N ASP A 193 18.39 0.16 19.45
CA ASP A 193 18.10 -0.82 20.51
C ASP A 193 16.87 -1.65 20.19
N VAL A 194 15.99 -1.12 19.34
CA VAL A 194 14.68 -1.69 18.99
C VAL A 194 14.42 -1.49 17.51
N PHE A 195 13.89 -2.52 16.84
CA PHE A 195 13.22 -2.40 15.56
C PHE A 195 11.72 -2.44 15.79
N SER A 196 11.01 -1.38 15.45
CA SER A 196 9.55 -1.31 15.60
C SER A 196 8.85 -1.18 14.26
N VAL A 197 7.90 -2.07 14.03
CA VAL A 197 6.94 -2.12 12.93
C VAL A 197 5.83 -3.10 13.33
N ASP A 198 4.88 -3.35 12.47
CA ASP A 198 3.76 -4.26 12.70
C ASP A 198 4.25 -5.70 12.99
N LYS A 199 3.61 -6.39 13.92
CA LYS A 199 4.10 -7.66 14.49
C LYS A 199 4.28 -8.76 13.45
N SER A 200 3.35 -8.91 12.54
CA SER A 200 3.45 -9.90 11.47
C SER A 200 4.65 -9.65 10.55
N ILE A 201 5.01 -8.37 10.33
CA ILE A 201 6.22 -7.99 9.61
C ILE A 201 7.47 -8.40 10.41
N LEU A 202 7.48 -8.13 11.73
CA LEU A 202 8.60 -8.52 12.60
C LEU A 202 8.86 -10.02 12.62
N LEU A 203 7.83 -10.86 12.44
CA LEU A 203 7.99 -12.32 12.34
C LEU A 203 8.95 -12.73 11.21
N GLY A 204 9.00 -11.95 10.13
CA GLY A 204 9.93 -12.19 9.03
C GLY A 204 11.37 -11.73 9.28
N TYR A 205 11.61 -11.05 10.41
CA TYR A 205 12.94 -10.49 10.78
C TYR A 205 13.50 -11.03 12.10
N VAL A 206 12.69 -11.74 12.89
CA VAL A 206 13.15 -12.36 14.13
C VAL A 206 14.12 -13.50 13.85
N ASP A 207 15.15 -13.62 14.66
CA ASP A 207 16.17 -14.65 14.59
C ASP A 207 16.52 -15.21 15.99
N GLU A 208 17.53 -16.08 16.07
CA GLU A 208 17.95 -16.73 17.33
C GLU A 208 18.39 -15.71 18.40
N LYS A 209 18.90 -14.53 17.99
CA LYS A 209 19.43 -13.49 18.89
C LYS A 209 18.40 -12.45 19.30
N SER A 210 17.26 -12.43 18.65
CA SER A 210 16.21 -11.43 18.82
C SER A 210 14.90 -12.04 19.29
N GLU A 211 14.03 -11.22 19.85
CA GLU A 211 12.67 -11.58 20.28
C GLU A 211 11.70 -10.44 20.02
N ILE A 212 10.47 -10.80 19.68
CA ILE A 212 9.35 -9.85 19.60
C ILE A 212 8.71 -9.78 20.98
N LEU A 213 8.62 -8.57 21.53
CA LEU A 213 8.02 -8.36 22.85
C LEU A 213 6.50 -8.58 22.80
N PRO A 214 5.87 -8.91 23.95
CA PRO A 214 4.43 -9.14 24.01
C PRO A 214 3.59 -7.89 23.73
N ASP A 215 4.16 -6.70 23.93
CA ASP A 215 3.48 -5.41 23.71
C ASP A 215 2.85 -5.33 22.32
N SER A 216 1.66 -4.73 22.25
CA SER A 216 0.95 -4.43 21.02
C SER A 216 0.41 -3.00 21.08
N PHE A 217 0.65 -2.24 20.01
CA PHE A 217 0.27 -0.83 19.96
C PHE A 217 -0.63 -0.59 18.75
N GLU A 218 -1.64 0.24 18.94
CA GLU A 218 -2.60 0.75 17.95
C GLU A 218 -2.85 -0.19 16.74
N PRO A 219 -4.07 -0.71 16.58
CA PRO A 219 -4.41 -1.57 15.43
C PRO A 219 -4.05 -0.91 14.10
N GLN A 220 -3.51 -1.69 13.19
CA GLN A 220 -3.09 -1.27 11.85
C GLN A 220 -3.98 -1.94 10.81
N ASP A 221 -5.07 -1.27 10.43
CA ASP A 221 -5.95 -1.71 9.36
C ASP A 221 -5.31 -1.41 8.01
N TYR A 222 -5.01 -2.42 7.18
CA TYR A 222 -4.45 -2.24 5.86
C TYR A 222 -5.55 -2.16 4.80
N GLY A 223 -5.52 -1.11 3.97
CA GLY A 223 -6.43 -0.93 2.84
C GLY A 223 -5.71 -0.93 1.50
N ILE A 224 -6.42 -1.33 0.45
CA ILE A 224 -6.01 -1.08 -0.92
C ILE A 224 -6.23 0.41 -1.20
N VAL A 225 -5.22 1.05 -1.81
CA VAL A 225 -5.21 2.51 -1.95
C VAL A 225 -5.25 2.93 -3.41
N SER A 226 -6.14 3.86 -3.73
CA SER A 226 -6.25 4.54 -5.03
C SER A 226 -6.21 6.06 -4.86
N LYS A 227 -6.03 6.78 -5.99
CA LYS A 227 -6.03 8.25 -6.00
C LYS A 227 -7.38 8.79 -5.53
N LYS A 228 -7.36 9.98 -4.94
CA LYS A 228 -8.55 10.61 -4.35
C LYS A 228 -9.60 11.05 -5.38
N ASP A 229 -9.18 11.33 -6.59
CA ASP A 229 -9.98 11.93 -7.65
C ASP A 229 -10.86 10.93 -8.43
N ASP A 230 -10.75 9.62 -8.18
CA ASP A 230 -11.56 8.58 -8.82
C ASP A 230 -12.42 7.82 -7.81
N ALA A 231 -13.64 8.31 -7.59
CA ALA A 231 -14.59 7.72 -6.67
C ALA A 231 -15.19 6.39 -7.19
N GLU A 232 -15.34 6.24 -8.50
CA GLU A 232 -15.88 5.01 -9.11
C GLU A 232 -14.91 3.85 -8.94
N PHE A 233 -13.63 4.06 -9.26
CA PHE A 233 -12.61 3.05 -9.06
C PHE A 233 -12.42 2.72 -7.58
N ALA A 234 -12.47 3.72 -6.69
CA ALA A 234 -12.44 3.50 -5.26
C ALA A 234 -13.60 2.61 -4.76
N ALA A 235 -14.82 2.88 -5.24
CA ALA A 235 -15.99 2.07 -4.91
C ALA A 235 -15.88 0.63 -5.44
N PHE A 236 -15.30 0.45 -6.64
CA PHE A 236 -15.02 -0.86 -7.20
C PHE A 236 -14.04 -1.64 -6.31
N ILE A 237 -12.94 -1.02 -5.88
CA ILE A 237 -11.93 -1.65 -5.01
C ILE A 237 -12.53 -2.00 -3.65
N ASP A 238 -13.32 -1.11 -3.06
CA ASP A 238 -13.98 -1.36 -1.78
C ASP A 238 -14.94 -2.55 -1.85
N LYS A 239 -15.77 -2.59 -2.89
CA LYS A 239 -16.66 -3.74 -3.18
C LYS A 239 -15.86 -5.03 -3.40
N PHE A 240 -14.75 -4.97 -4.14
CA PHE A 240 -13.87 -6.12 -4.36
C PHE A 240 -13.39 -6.72 -3.04
N VAL A 241 -12.88 -5.90 -2.12
CA VAL A 241 -12.43 -6.38 -0.81
C VAL A 241 -13.58 -7.02 -0.02
N GLY A 242 -14.75 -6.37 0.04
CA GLY A 242 -15.91 -6.88 0.77
C GLY A 242 -16.42 -8.20 0.22
N GLN A 243 -16.54 -8.33 -1.09
CA GLN A 243 -17.02 -9.55 -1.73
C GLN A 243 -16.03 -10.73 -1.68
N ASN A 244 -14.75 -10.44 -1.54
CA ASN A 244 -13.69 -11.43 -1.52
C ASN A 244 -13.05 -11.64 -0.13
N LYS A 245 -13.63 -11.08 0.95
CA LYS A 245 -13.01 -11.10 2.28
C LYS A 245 -12.58 -12.49 2.74
N ALA A 246 -13.48 -13.48 2.65
CA ALA A 246 -13.16 -14.85 3.04
C ALA A 246 -12.00 -15.47 2.21
N GLN A 247 -11.93 -15.13 0.92
CA GLN A 247 -10.86 -15.63 0.05
C GLN A 247 -9.53 -14.91 0.36
N ILE A 248 -9.60 -13.62 0.71
CA ILE A 248 -8.43 -12.85 1.15
C ILE A 248 -7.92 -13.39 2.48
N ASP A 249 -8.80 -13.74 3.42
CA ASP A 249 -8.40 -14.36 4.69
C ASP A 249 -7.72 -15.71 4.46
N ASN A 250 -8.25 -16.56 3.58
CA ASN A 250 -7.59 -17.82 3.19
C ASN A 250 -6.21 -17.59 2.55
N LEU A 251 -6.03 -16.49 1.79
CA LEU A 251 -4.71 -16.14 1.27
C LEU A 251 -3.76 -15.70 2.39
N ALA A 252 -4.24 -14.97 3.38
CA ALA A 252 -3.42 -14.59 4.53
C ALA A 252 -2.95 -15.84 5.31
N GLU A 253 -3.86 -16.76 5.62
CA GLU A 253 -3.54 -18.05 6.26
C GLU A 253 -2.53 -18.87 5.44
N LYS A 254 -2.70 -18.96 4.11
CA LYS A 254 -1.77 -19.64 3.20
C LYS A 254 -0.33 -19.10 3.34
N TRP A 255 -0.18 -17.81 3.62
CA TRP A 255 1.10 -17.15 3.78
C TRP A 255 1.58 -17.08 5.24
N GLY A 256 0.83 -17.68 6.18
CA GLY A 256 1.20 -17.74 7.60
C GLY A 256 0.95 -16.44 8.37
N LEU A 257 -0.06 -15.69 7.93
CA LEU A 257 -0.53 -14.44 8.54
C LEU A 257 -1.81 -14.66 9.36
#